data_5edeff579434db30aad5bd56c75e0f94
#
_entry.id   5edeff579434db30aad5bd56c75e0f94
#
_cell.length_a   1.000
_cell.length_b   1.000
_cell.length_c   1.000
_cell.angle_alpha   90.00
_cell.angle_beta   90.00
_cell.angle_gamma   90.00
#
_symmetry.space_group_name_H-M   'P 1'
#
loop_
_entity.id
_entity.type
_entity.pdbx_description
1 polymer ?
#
loop_
_entity_poly.entity_id
_entity_poly.type
_entity_poly.pdbx_seq_one_letter_code
_entity_poly.pdbx_strand_id
1 'polypeptide(L)'
;MYTRIALALGLLPLLFTTARGQQDVKPIVQNTTAVKFQKLPNLPDCITAAVEQGDPTNGPSVLMVKGGTGCSAPWHFHTPNEQLMMISGTGRVEMKGEHPVTLRAGGFAYAPVKHVHEFTCMGGPCSFFLHSDGPFDIHYVDQNGNEIPAEQALSKRHK
;
A
#
# COMPACT_ATOMS: atom_id res chain seq x y z
N MET A 1 -21.10 43.84 63.10
CA MET A 1 -21.39 42.68 62.27
C MET A 1 -20.96 42.99 60.85
N TYR A 2 -19.74 42.58 60.42
CA TYR A 2 -19.21 42.87 59.06
C TYR A 2 -19.29 41.61 58.26
N THR A 3 -20.13 41.61 57.23
CA THR A 3 -20.28 40.47 56.27
C THR A 3 -19.19 40.58 55.22
N ARG A 4 -18.28 39.59 55.16
CA ARG A 4 -17.24 39.50 54.10
C ARG A 4 -17.82 38.79 52.89
N ILE A 5 -17.90 39.50 51.78
CA ILE A 5 -18.27 38.96 50.47
C ILE A 5 -16.98 38.41 49.84
N ALA A 6 -16.91 37.08 49.63
CA ALA A 6 -15.83 36.43 48.90
C ALA A 6 -16.15 36.44 47.40
N LEU A 7 -15.34 37.16 46.61
CA LEU A 7 -15.38 37.09 45.13
C LEU A 7 -14.63 35.81 44.67
N ALA A 8 -15.35 34.84 44.14
CA ALA A 8 -14.74 33.72 43.45
C ALA A 8 -14.42 34.07 42.00
N LEU A 9 -13.12 34.23 41.70
CA LEU A 9 -12.63 34.34 40.30
C LEU A 9 -12.69 32.94 39.65
N GLY A 10 -13.66 32.75 38.75
CA GLY A 10 -13.72 31.58 37.93
C GLY A 10 -12.68 31.67 36.78
N LEU A 11 -11.67 30.81 36.79
CA LEU A 11 -10.78 30.58 35.65
C LEU A 11 -11.55 29.79 34.57
N LEU A 12 -11.83 30.45 33.43
CA LEU A 12 -12.35 29.78 32.25
C LEU A 12 -11.16 29.12 31.51
N PRO A 13 -11.17 27.80 31.26
CA PRO A 13 -10.12 27.17 30.47
C PRO A 13 -10.24 27.61 28.99
N LEU A 14 -9.20 28.26 28.46
CA LEU A 14 -9.05 28.51 27.03
C LEU A 14 -8.82 27.16 26.30
N LEU A 15 -9.82 26.65 25.61
CA LEU A 15 -9.69 25.52 24.69
C LEU A 15 -8.97 26.02 23.42
N PHE A 16 -7.68 25.78 23.31
CA PHE A 16 -6.95 25.94 22.06
C PHE A 16 -7.35 24.82 21.09
N THR A 17 -8.27 25.12 20.19
CA THR A 17 -8.52 24.28 19.01
C THR A 17 -7.36 24.47 18.04
N THR A 18 -6.45 23.52 17.95
CA THR A 18 -5.45 23.47 16.87
C THR A 18 -6.20 23.22 15.57
N ALA A 19 -6.45 24.25 14.78
CA ALA A 19 -6.88 24.10 13.39
C ALA A 19 -5.76 23.36 12.64
N ARG A 20 -5.98 22.08 12.32
CA ARG A 20 -5.15 21.37 11.34
C ARG A 20 -5.35 22.10 10.02
N GLY A 21 -4.33 22.80 9.56
CA GLY A 21 -4.32 23.41 8.24
C GLY A 21 -4.59 22.33 7.21
N GLN A 22 -5.71 22.44 6.50
CA GLN A 22 -6.02 21.61 5.35
C GLN A 22 -4.96 21.96 4.29
N GLN A 23 -4.07 21.01 3.97
CA GLN A 23 -3.14 21.20 2.87
C GLN A 23 -3.96 21.38 1.59
N ASP A 24 -3.68 22.42 0.82
CA ASP A 24 -4.25 22.64 -0.52
C ASP A 24 -3.75 21.52 -1.45
N VAL A 25 -4.47 20.39 -1.46
CA VAL A 25 -4.21 19.27 -2.36
C VAL A 25 -4.72 19.64 -3.74
N LYS A 26 -3.82 19.76 -4.71
CA LYS A 26 -4.18 20.05 -6.10
C LYS A 26 -4.84 18.83 -6.75
N PRO A 27 -5.89 19.02 -7.57
CA PRO A 27 -6.47 17.93 -8.35
C PRO A 27 -5.42 17.31 -9.30
N ILE A 28 -5.46 15.98 -9.44
CA ILE A 28 -4.62 15.23 -10.39
C ILE A 28 -5.53 14.58 -11.43
N VAL A 29 -5.30 14.88 -12.71
CA VAL A 29 -5.97 14.25 -13.85
C VAL A 29 -4.91 13.94 -14.89
N GLN A 30 -4.60 12.66 -15.09
CA GLN A 30 -3.51 12.25 -15.99
C GLN A 30 -3.76 10.88 -16.61
N ASN A 31 -3.09 10.63 -17.75
CA ASN A 31 -3.06 9.32 -18.40
C ASN A 31 -1.78 8.58 -18.03
N THR A 32 -1.76 7.25 -18.15
CA THR A 32 -0.58 6.41 -17.89
C THR A 32 0.64 6.79 -18.76
N THR A 33 0.46 7.49 -19.87
CA THR A 33 1.56 8.03 -20.70
C THR A 33 2.28 9.22 -20.07
N ALA A 34 1.67 9.87 -19.10
CA ALA A 34 2.24 11.01 -18.37
C ALA A 34 3.07 10.60 -17.15
N VAL A 35 2.96 9.35 -16.69
CA VAL A 35 3.66 8.87 -15.50
C VAL A 35 4.92 8.08 -15.86
N LYS A 36 5.94 8.21 -15.00
CA LYS A 36 7.22 7.54 -15.18
C LYS A 36 7.26 6.24 -14.37
N PHE A 37 7.26 5.10 -15.07
CA PHE A 37 7.47 3.79 -14.46
C PHE A 37 8.94 3.59 -14.11
N GLN A 38 9.18 3.06 -12.92
CA GLN A 38 10.53 2.72 -12.43
C GLN A 38 10.48 1.45 -11.58
N LYS A 39 11.64 0.80 -11.39
CA LYS A 39 11.78 -0.28 -10.43
C LYS A 39 11.75 0.32 -9.03
N LEU A 40 11.06 -0.36 -8.11
CA LEU A 40 11.10 -0.04 -6.69
C LEU A 40 12.04 -1.02 -5.96
N PRO A 41 12.71 -0.58 -4.89
CA PRO A 41 13.53 -1.46 -4.08
C PRO A 41 12.74 -2.68 -3.57
N ASN A 42 13.41 -3.81 -3.47
CA ASN A 42 12.88 -5.07 -2.93
C ASN A 42 11.68 -5.65 -3.69
N LEU A 43 11.28 -5.09 -4.84
CA LEU A 43 10.30 -5.72 -5.73
C LEU A 43 10.98 -6.63 -6.76
N PRO A 44 10.28 -7.65 -7.30
CA PRO A 44 10.78 -8.44 -8.41
C PRO A 44 11.18 -7.58 -9.61
N ASP A 45 12.27 -7.93 -10.30
CA ASP A 45 12.79 -7.19 -11.46
C ASP A 45 11.79 -7.04 -12.62
N CYS A 46 10.81 -7.92 -12.69
CA CYS A 46 9.73 -7.93 -13.67
C CYS A 46 8.57 -7.00 -13.33
N ILE A 47 8.63 -6.30 -12.17
CA ILE A 47 7.65 -5.30 -11.73
C ILE A 47 8.22 -3.90 -11.92
N THR A 48 7.40 -3.01 -12.44
CA THR A 48 7.65 -1.57 -12.44
C THR A 48 6.43 -0.84 -11.90
N ALA A 49 6.65 0.29 -11.23
CA ALA A 49 5.57 1.10 -10.67
C ALA A 49 5.77 2.59 -10.98
N ALA A 50 4.67 3.31 -11.03
CA ALA A 50 4.65 4.77 -11.11
C ALA A 50 3.79 5.31 -9.97
N VAL A 51 4.23 6.39 -9.33
CA VAL A 51 3.44 7.07 -8.30
C VAL A 51 2.38 7.92 -8.98
N GLU A 52 1.12 7.61 -8.75
CA GLU A 52 -0.02 8.40 -9.23
C GLU A 52 -0.39 9.49 -8.22
N GLN A 53 -0.31 9.19 -6.94
CA GLN A 53 -0.63 10.10 -5.85
C GLN A 53 0.12 9.72 -4.58
N GLY A 54 0.40 10.71 -3.73
CA GLY A 54 1.00 10.52 -2.41
C GLY A 54 2.52 10.34 -2.45
N ASP A 55 3.06 9.81 -1.36
CA ASP A 55 4.48 9.54 -1.20
C ASP A 55 4.66 8.15 -0.57
N PRO A 56 4.97 7.12 -1.37
CA PRO A 56 5.11 5.76 -0.87
C PRO A 56 6.25 5.58 0.15
N THR A 57 7.15 6.55 0.26
CA THR A 57 8.25 6.49 1.23
C THR A 57 7.81 6.94 2.62
N ASN A 58 6.87 7.90 2.70
CA ASN A 58 6.56 8.58 3.94
C ASN A 58 5.09 8.49 4.37
N GLY A 59 4.18 8.00 3.51
CA GLY A 59 2.76 7.98 3.82
C GLY A 59 1.89 7.25 2.81
N PRO A 60 0.58 7.48 2.86
CA PRO A 60 -0.36 6.87 1.93
C PRO A 60 -0.05 7.23 0.48
N SER A 61 -0.25 6.25 -0.41
CA SER A 61 0.03 6.43 -1.83
C SER A 61 -0.86 5.56 -2.72
N VAL A 62 -0.99 5.99 -3.98
CA VAL A 62 -1.55 5.19 -5.07
C VAL A 62 -0.47 4.98 -6.11
N LEU A 63 -0.18 3.73 -6.40
CA LEU A 63 0.77 3.30 -7.42
C LEU A 63 0.03 2.67 -8.60
N MET A 64 0.44 2.98 -9.82
CA MET A 64 0.15 2.18 -11.00
C MET A 64 1.26 1.15 -11.15
N VAL A 65 0.93 -0.12 -11.09
CA VAL A 65 1.89 -1.24 -11.15
C VAL A 65 1.73 -2.01 -12.46
N LYS A 66 2.86 -2.41 -13.06
CA LYS A 66 2.93 -3.29 -14.23
C LYS A 66 3.83 -4.47 -13.94
N GLY A 67 3.32 -5.67 -14.19
CA GLY A 67 4.08 -6.91 -14.13
C GLY A 67 4.18 -7.58 -15.50
N GLY A 68 5.34 -8.14 -15.82
CA GLY A 68 5.53 -8.98 -17.01
C GLY A 68 4.80 -10.32 -16.89
N THR A 69 4.80 -11.09 -17.99
CA THR A 69 4.23 -12.45 -18.03
C THR A 69 4.88 -13.35 -16.99
N GLY A 70 4.08 -13.99 -16.14
CA GLY A 70 4.55 -14.88 -15.06
C GLY A 70 5.26 -14.15 -13.93
N CYS A 71 5.27 -12.82 -13.96
CA CYS A 71 5.85 -12.02 -12.89
C CYS A 71 5.12 -12.26 -11.58
N SER A 72 5.87 -12.50 -10.52
CA SER A 72 5.30 -12.86 -9.24
C SER A 72 6.03 -12.17 -8.09
N ALA A 73 5.27 -11.59 -7.18
CA ALA A 73 5.69 -11.25 -5.83
C ALA A 73 5.44 -12.48 -4.94
N PRO A 74 6.51 -13.18 -4.47
CA PRO A 74 6.37 -14.35 -3.59
C PRO A 74 5.69 -13.99 -2.28
N TRP A 75 5.40 -15.00 -1.44
CA TRP A 75 4.82 -14.82 -0.12
C TRP A 75 5.45 -13.67 0.66
N HIS A 76 4.64 -12.68 0.98
CA HIS A 76 5.06 -11.44 1.64
C HIS A 76 3.88 -10.82 2.41
N PHE A 77 4.19 -9.80 3.20
CA PHE A 77 3.21 -8.91 3.84
C PHE A 77 3.68 -7.46 3.77
N HIS A 78 2.78 -6.54 4.08
CA HIS A 78 3.06 -5.11 4.23
C HIS A 78 2.71 -4.65 5.64
N THR A 79 3.41 -3.63 6.17
CA THR A 79 3.02 -2.98 7.43
C THR A 79 1.75 -2.13 7.31
N PRO A 80 1.49 -1.41 6.20
CA PRO A 80 0.18 -0.79 5.97
C PRO A 80 -0.85 -1.79 5.44
N ASN A 81 -2.12 -1.37 5.40
CA ASN A 81 -3.13 -2.06 4.59
C ASN A 81 -2.86 -1.82 3.10
N GLU A 82 -3.13 -2.85 2.31
CA GLU A 82 -3.00 -2.79 0.86
C GLU A 82 -4.33 -3.06 0.16
N GLN A 83 -4.61 -2.29 -0.89
CA GLN A 83 -5.72 -2.53 -1.81
C GLN A 83 -5.18 -2.63 -3.23
N LEU A 84 -5.52 -3.71 -3.92
CA LEU A 84 -5.15 -3.97 -5.31
C LEU A 84 -6.39 -3.94 -6.18
N MET A 85 -6.37 -3.16 -7.26
CA MET A 85 -7.46 -3.02 -8.22
C MET A 85 -6.95 -3.33 -9.62
N MET A 86 -7.35 -4.48 -10.18
CA MET A 86 -6.90 -4.94 -11.51
C MET A 86 -7.43 -4.04 -12.61
N ILE A 87 -6.53 -3.59 -13.50
CA ILE A 87 -6.84 -2.77 -14.68
C ILE A 87 -6.83 -3.63 -15.93
N SER A 88 -5.78 -4.43 -16.13
CA SER A 88 -5.65 -5.27 -17.32
C SER A 88 -4.89 -6.57 -17.02
N GLY A 89 -5.05 -7.55 -17.92
CA GLY A 89 -4.48 -8.87 -17.76
C GLY A 89 -5.20 -9.71 -16.70
N THR A 90 -4.50 -10.69 -16.17
CA THR A 90 -5.01 -11.61 -15.17
C THR A 90 -4.00 -11.73 -14.03
N GLY A 91 -4.44 -11.51 -12.79
CA GLY A 91 -3.65 -11.69 -11.58
C GLY A 91 -4.18 -12.88 -10.76
N ARG A 92 -3.28 -13.73 -10.25
CA ARG A 92 -3.61 -14.71 -9.22
C ARG A 92 -3.16 -14.15 -7.88
N VAL A 93 -4.08 -14.02 -6.97
CA VAL A 93 -3.84 -13.64 -5.57
C VAL A 93 -4.08 -14.84 -4.68
N GLU A 94 -3.21 -15.10 -3.74
CA GLU A 94 -3.41 -16.09 -2.70
C GLU A 94 -3.12 -15.46 -1.33
N MET A 95 -4.13 -15.44 -0.47
CA MET A 95 -4.00 -15.05 0.92
C MET A 95 -3.66 -16.28 1.75
N LYS A 96 -2.73 -16.18 2.70
CA LYS A 96 -2.31 -17.33 3.52
C LYS A 96 -3.50 -17.89 4.30
N GLY A 97 -3.78 -19.18 4.08
CA GLY A 97 -4.91 -19.87 4.70
C GLY A 97 -6.20 -19.85 3.87
N GLU A 98 -6.20 -19.16 2.71
CA GLU A 98 -7.36 -19.07 1.82
C GLU A 98 -7.07 -19.78 0.48
N HIS A 99 -8.14 -20.05 -0.28
CA HIS A 99 -7.99 -20.53 -1.65
C HIS A 99 -7.56 -19.39 -2.58
N PRO A 100 -6.65 -19.68 -3.55
CA PRO A 100 -6.23 -18.66 -4.51
C PRO A 100 -7.41 -18.18 -5.37
N VAL A 101 -7.43 -16.88 -5.64
CA VAL A 101 -8.42 -16.22 -6.47
C VAL A 101 -7.78 -15.63 -7.71
N THR A 102 -8.40 -15.85 -8.87
CA THR A 102 -8.00 -15.24 -10.13
C THR A 102 -8.78 -13.96 -10.37
N LEU A 103 -8.07 -12.84 -10.39
CA LEU A 103 -8.62 -11.51 -10.65
C LEU A 103 -8.42 -11.13 -12.12
N ARG A 104 -9.43 -10.51 -12.72
CA ARG A 104 -9.41 -9.90 -14.05
C ARG A 104 -9.65 -8.38 -13.92
N ALA A 105 -9.66 -7.65 -15.02
CA ALA A 105 -10.00 -6.22 -15.02
C ALA A 105 -11.30 -5.95 -14.21
N GLY A 106 -11.23 -4.99 -13.28
CA GLY A 106 -12.27 -4.71 -12.27
C GLY A 106 -12.20 -5.57 -11.01
N GLY A 107 -11.32 -6.59 -10.96
CA GLY A 107 -11.11 -7.40 -9.75
C GLY A 107 -10.43 -6.60 -8.65
N PHE A 108 -10.74 -6.96 -7.40
CA PHE A 108 -10.28 -6.29 -6.19
C PHE A 108 -9.74 -7.28 -5.17
N ALA A 109 -8.63 -6.92 -4.52
CA ALA A 109 -8.11 -7.60 -3.34
C ALA A 109 -7.81 -6.59 -2.25
N TYR A 110 -8.00 -7.00 -1.00
CA TYR A 110 -7.63 -6.25 0.20
C TYR A 110 -6.80 -7.14 1.12
N ALA A 111 -5.57 -6.72 1.38
CA ALA A 111 -4.69 -7.33 2.35
C ALA A 111 -4.61 -6.43 3.60
N PRO A 112 -5.14 -6.85 4.75
CA PRO A 112 -4.97 -6.13 6.00
C PRO A 112 -3.51 -6.08 6.43
N VAL A 113 -3.19 -5.17 7.35
CA VAL A 113 -1.89 -5.07 8.01
C VAL A 113 -1.29 -6.44 8.32
N LYS A 114 -0.08 -6.70 7.83
CA LYS A 114 0.70 -7.93 8.03
C LYS A 114 0.02 -9.23 7.58
N HIS A 115 -1.02 -9.15 6.76
CA HIS A 115 -1.62 -10.37 6.19
C HIS A 115 -0.72 -10.92 5.08
N VAL A 116 -0.23 -12.13 5.27
CA VAL A 116 0.69 -12.78 4.32
C VAL A 116 -0.05 -13.20 3.06
N HIS A 117 0.46 -12.81 1.90
CA HIS A 117 -0.13 -13.11 0.60
C HIS A 117 0.94 -13.21 -0.50
N GLU A 118 0.53 -13.70 -1.67
CA GLU A 118 1.35 -13.67 -2.90
C GLU A 118 0.52 -13.20 -4.09
N PHE A 119 1.20 -12.69 -5.11
CA PHE A 119 0.60 -12.23 -6.35
C PHE A 119 1.37 -12.73 -7.57
N THR A 120 0.67 -13.11 -8.64
CA THR A 120 1.31 -13.52 -9.91
C THR A 120 0.50 -13.04 -11.13
N CYS A 121 1.15 -12.40 -12.11
CA CYS A 121 0.55 -12.14 -13.43
C CYS A 121 0.44 -13.45 -14.23
N MET A 122 -0.77 -13.85 -14.61
CA MET A 122 -1.08 -15.12 -15.25
C MET A 122 -1.30 -14.97 -16.75
N GLY A 123 -0.70 -15.87 -17.56
CA GLY A 123 -0.97 -16.00 -18.99
C GLY A 123 -0.53 -14.83 -19.87
N GLY A 124 0.00 -13.76 -19.30
CA GLY A 124 0.44 -12.55 -19.99
C GLY A 124 0.85 -11.46 -19.00
N PRO A 125 1.23 -10.27 -19.49
CA PRO A 125 1.48 -9.13 -18.61
C PRO A 125 0.18 -8.66 -17.95
N CYS A 126 0.30 -8.06 -16.76
CA CYS A 126 -0.83 -7.51 -16.03
C CYS A 126 -0.55 -6.11 -15.49
N SER A 127 -1.60 -5.35 -15.20
CA SER A 127 -1.50 -4.04 -14.56
C SER A 127 -2.63 -3.83 -13.56
N PHE A 128 -2.33 -3.09 -12.50
CA PHE A 128 -3.26 -2.80 -11.42
C PHE A 128 -2.88 -1.51 -10.70
N PHE A 129 -3.87 -0.88 -10.08
CA PHE A 129 -3.61 0.11 -9.04
C PHE A 129 -3.37 -0.59 -7.71
N LEU A 130 -2.44 -0.05 -6.96
CA LEU A 130 -2.12 -0.46 -5.62
C LEU A 130 -2.22 0.77 -4.72
N HIS A 131 -3.11 0.73 -3.74
CA HIS A 131 -3.24 1.75 -2.72
C HIS A 131 -2.69 1.22 -1.40
N SER A 132 -1.82 2.00 -0.78
CA SER A 132 -1.32 1.79 0.58
C SER A 132 -1.79 2.93 1.47
N ASP A 133 -2.29 2.65 2.67
CA ASP A 133 -2.75 3.65 3.63
C ASP A 133 -1.63 4.18 4.55
N GLY A 134 -0.40 3.71 4.34
CA GLY A 134 0.83 4.13 5.00
C GLY A 134 2.04 4.07 4.07
N PRO A 135 3.27 4.28 4.58
CA PRO A 135 4.48 4.07 3.81
C PRO A 135 4.54 2.67 3.24
N PHE A 136 4.82 2.55 1.93
CA PHE A 136 4.88 1.25 1.26
C PHE A 136 6.17 0.53 1.64
N ASP A 137 6.03 -0.69 2.14
CA ASP A 137 7.12 -1.64 2.36
C ASP A 137 6.74 -3.02 1.81
N ILE A 138 7.67 -3.96 1.80
CA ILE A 138 7.43 -5.36 1.47
C ILE A 138 8.36 -6.26 2.29
N HIS A 139 7.79 -7.20 3.01
CA HIS A 139 8.47 -8.15 3.88
C HIS A 139 8.21 -9.56 3.39
N TYR A 140 9.22 -10.20 2.80
CA TYR A 140 9.09 -11.57 2.32
C TYR A 140 9.16 -12.58 3.45
N VAL A 141 8.43 -13.70 3.27
CA VAL A 141 8.42 -14.79 4.26
C VAL A 141 8.73 -16.14 3.62
N ASP A 142 9.28 -17.05 4.42
CA ASP A 142 9.45 -18.45 4.06
C ASP A 142 8.14 -19.25 4.22
N GLN A 143 8.19 -20.56 3.94
CA GLN A 143 7.04 -21.47 4.07
C GLN A 143 6.50 -21.56 5.51
N ASN A 144 7.35 -21.31 6.51
CA ASN A 144 6.98 -21.32 7.93
C ASN A 144 6.40 -19.96 8.39
N GLY A 145 6.48 -18.93 7.53
CA GLY A 145 6.05 -17.58 7.85
C GLY A 145 7.12 -16.72 8.53
N ASN A 146 8.39 -17.17 8.56
CA ASN A 146 9.49 -16.38 9.06
C ASN A 146 9.92 -15.36 7.99
N GLU A 147 10.19 -14.14 8.40
CA GLU A 147 10.70 -13.09 7.52
C GLU A 147 12.09 -13.46 6.98
N ILE A 148 12.29 -13.25 5.67
CA ILE A 148 13.54 -13.53 4.96
C ILE A 148 13.96 -12.32 4.10
N PRO A 149 15.27 -12.14 3.84
CA PRO A 149 15.73 -11.08 2.94
C PRO A 149 15.12 -11.16 1.54
N ALA A 150 14.88 -10.00 0.92
CA ALA A 150 14.33 -9.91 -0.43
C ALA A 150 15.17 -10.69 -1.46
N GLU A 151 16.50 -10.62 -1.37
CA GLU A 151 17.42 -11.33 -2.25
C GLU A 151 17.20 -12.85 -2.17
N GLN A 152 16.93 -13.38 -0.98
CA GLN A 152 16.65 -14.81 -0.80
C GLN A 152 15.29 -15.21 -1.40
N ALA A 153 14.27 -14.37 -1.22
CA ALA A 153 12.92 -14.63 -1.73
C ALA A 153 12.89 -14.57 -3.27
N LEU A 154 13.59 -13.60 -3.86
CA LEU A 154 13.58 -13.34 -5.29
C LEU A 154 14.52 -14.23 -6.09
N SER A 155 15.60 -14.74 -5.49
CA SER A 155 16.57 -15.63 -6.18
C SER A 155 16.03 -17.02 -6.53
N LYS A 156 15.00 -17.51 -5.83
CA LYS A 156 14.47 -18.89 -6.00
C LYS A 156 13.65 -19.11 -7.28
N ARG A 157 13.41 -18.11 -8.11
CA ARG A 157 12.53 -18.17 -9.30
C ARG A 157 13.22 -18.22 -10.65
N HIS A 158 14.55 -18.35 -10.69
CA HIS A 158 15.33 -18.51 -11.93
C HIS A 158 15.64 -19.99 -12.29
N LYS A 159 14.78 -20.95 -11.84
CA LYS A 159 14.91 -22.36 -12.26
C LYS A 159 13.64 -22.83 -12.94
#